data_1b032de08d612a89490389c979b07213
#
_entry.id   1b032de08d612a89490389c979b07213
#
_cell.length_a   1.000
_cell.length_b   1.000
_cell.length_c   1.000
_cell.angle_alpha   90.00
_cell.angle_beta   90.00
_cell.angle_gamma   90.00
#
_symmetry.space_group_name_H-M   'P 1'
#
loop_
_entity.id
_entity.type
_entity.pdbx_description
1 polymer ?
#
loop_
_entity_poly.entity_id
_entity_poly.type
_entity_poly.pdbx_seq_one_letter_code
_entity_poly.pdbx_strand_id
1 'polypeptide(L)'
;MIYTSTRDKSVKVSASQAIAKGISADGGLFVPTEIPALSLDDIKRIGTLDYIGRAKEILKLYLTDFTDEELSMCVEGAYKKGKFSSDKVAPLHKLTDSAEVLELWRGPTCAFKDMALQLLPYLLTVSAGKTLKDTKIVILVATSGDTGKAALEGFKDVPNTEILVFYPVDGVSPMQKLQMTTQEGNNVSVCAIKGNFDDAQSGVKAIFTNREIEEKFRQNNLAFSSANSINWGRLVPQIVYYVSAYCDMVNNGNVTLGEEINVVVPTGNFGNILAAYYAKEMGVPIKKLVCASNANNVLTDFLTTGTYDKNRAFYCTTSPSMDILISSNLERLLFILSGYDDKKTADLMAQLSSKGKYEVDAELIEKIKSSFAAGCCDDTATKATIKETFEKHNYLIDTHTAVAVKVYEDYTGKTGDSTPTVIASTANPYKFSKSVLSAVSDEVKSTDEFSMVDELHEKTGEPVPAQLANLKGKTPRFTRVAEKAEMKQVVFDMLGISKSDINS
;
A
#
# COMPACT_ATOMS: atom_id res chain seq x y z
N MET A 1 7.30 -0.89 -23.14
CA MET A 1 7.66 -1.58 -21.89
C MET A 1 7.05 -2.98 -21.89
N ILE A 2 7.85 -4.00 -21.67
CA ILE A 2 7.43 -5.39 -21.52
C ILE A 2 7.53 -5.75 -20.04
N TYR A 3 6.63 -6.61 -19.59
CA TYR A 3 6.59 -7.13 -18.22
C TYR A 3 6.85 -8.64 -18.22
N THR A 4 7.47 -9.12 -17.15
CA THR A 4 7.76 -10.54 -16.95
C THR A 4 7.35 -10.98 -15.56
N SER A 5 7.29 -12.30 -15.32
CA SER A 5 7.10 -12.85 -13.98
C SER A 5 8.44 -12.92 -13.23
N THR A 6 8.41 -12.67 -11.92
CA THR A 6 9.57 -12.87 -11.03
C THR A 6 10.02 -14.33 -10.93
N ARG A 7 9.18 -15.30 -11.34
CA ARG A 7 9.47 -16.75 -11.24
C ARG A 7 9.57 -17.45 -12.60
N ASP A 8 9.23 -16.76 -13.68
CA ASP A 8 9.36 -17.24 -15.06
C ASP A 8 9.55 -16.06 -16.03
N LYS A 9 10.78 -15.77 -16.39
CA LYS A 9 11.09 -14.68 -17.30
C LYS A 9 10.72 -14.94 -18.76
N SER A 10 10.27 -16.15 -19.11
CA SER A 10 9.72 -16.43 -20.43
C SER A 10 8.34 -15.80 -20.64
N VAL A 11 7.62 -15.52 -19.54
CA VAL A 11 6.37 -14.77 -19.57
C VAL A 11 6.64 -13.36 -20.07
N LYS A 12 5.94 -12.96 -21.13
CA LYS A 12 6.01 -11.62 -21.72
C LYS A 12 4.61 -11.07 -21.89
N VAL A 13 4.33 -9.97 -21.19
CA VAL A 13 3.01 -9.31 -21.21
C VAL A 13 3.18 -7.81 -21.31
N SER A 14 2.14 -7.11 -21.79
CA SER A 14 2.08 -5.65 -21.76
C SER A 14 1.72 -5.14 -20.35
N ALA A 15 1.80 -3.83 -20.12
CA ALA A 15 1.39 -3.23 -18.85
C ALA A 15 -0.10 -3.49 -18.55
N SER A 16 -0.97 -3.31 -19.54
CA SER A 16 -2.41 -3.58 -19.38
C SER A 16 -2.69 -5.04 -19.05
N GLN A 17 -1.98 -6.00 -19.66
CA GLN A 17 -2.11 -7.41 -19.34
C GLN A 17 -1.64 -7.72 -17.90
N ALA A 18 -0.53 -7.12 -17.46
CA ALA A 18 0.00 -7.29 -16.10
C ALA A 18 -0.98 -6.75 -15.05
N ILE A 19 -1.57 -5.58 -15.30
CA ILE A 19 -2.56 -4.95 -14.41
C ILE A 19 -3.86 -5.75 -14.37
N ALA A 20 -4.39 -6.16 -15.53
CA ALA A 20 -5.63 -6.92 -15.61
C ALA A 20 -5.53 -8.27 -14.90
N LYS A 21 -4.42 -8.99 -15.07
CA LYS A 21 -4.16 -10.29 -14.42
C LYS A 21 -3.84 -10.15 -12.93
N GLY A 22 -3.13 -9.07 -12.53
CA GLY A 22 -2.72 -8.81 -11.16
C GLY A 22 -1.57 -9.69 -10.64
N ILE A 23 -1.53 -10.96 -11.02
CA ILE A 23 -0.49 -11.94 -10.67
C ILE A 23 -0.26 -12.89 -11.86
N SER A 24 0.95 -13.43 -11.99
CA SER A 24 1.27 -14.42 -13.03
C SER A 24 0.72 -15.81 -12.67
N ALA A 25 0.46 -16.63 -13.69
CA ALA A 25 -0.08 -17.98 -13.50
C ALA A 25 0.86 -18.93 -12.73
N ASP A 26 2.16 -18.65 -12.75
CA ASP A 26 3.19 -19.37 -11.96
C ASP A 26 3.25 -18.91 -10.48
N GLY A 27 2.40 -17.95 -10.10
CA GLY A 27 2.37 -17.33 -8.77
C GLY A 27 3.44 -16.26 -8.54
N GLY A 28 4.25 -15.94 -9.56
CA GLY A 28 5.20 -14.85 -9.55
C GLY A 28 4.54 -13.48 -9.76
N LEU A 29 5.25 -12.42 -9.42
CA LEU A 29 4.78 -11.05 -9.54
C LEU A 29 5.24 -10.41 -10.84
N PHE A 30 4.38 -9.61 -11.45
CA PHE A 30 4.79 -8.88 -12.65
C PHE A 30 5.73 -7.73 -12.31
N VAL A 31 6.82 -7.62 -13.08
CA VAL A 31 7.80 -6.53 -13.04
C VAL A 31 8.15 -6.08 -14.47
N PRO A 32 8.48 -4.80 -14.68
CA PRO A 32 9.00 -4.36 -15.98
C PRO A 32 10.37 -5.02 -16.25
N THR A 33 10.66 -5.34 -17.50
CA THR A 33 11.94 -5.96 -17.88
C THR A 33 13.12 -5.00 -17.82
N GLU A 34 12.85 -3.71 -17.71
CA GLU A 34 13.81 -2.62 -17.53
C GLU A 34 13.20 -1.50 -16.69
N ILE A 35 14.03 -0.74 -16.01
CA ILE A 35 13.59 0.44 -15.26
C ILE A 35 13.92 1.67 -16.09
N PRO A 36 12.93 2.52 -16.45
CA PRO A 36 13.19 3.72 -17.25
C PRO A 36 14.04 4.73 -16.48
N ALA A 37 14.97 5.40 -17.16
CA ALA A 37 15.84 6.38 -16.56
C ALA A 37 15.27 7.80 -16.69
N LEU A 38 15.52 8.63 -15.67
CA LEU A 38 15.31 10.08 -15.66
C LEU A 38 16.65 10.78 -15.49
N SER A 39 16.95 11.72 -16.36
CA SER A 39 18.07 12.64 -16.16
C SER A 39 17.69 13.73 -15.12
N LEU A 40 18.69 14.45 -14.59
CA LEU A 40 18.44 15.61 -13.73
C LEU A 40 17.63 16.70 -14.45
N ASP A 41 17.80 16.85 -15.76
CA ASP A 41 17.01 17.79 -16.57
C ASP A 41 15.55 17.34 -16.68
N ASP A 42 15.29 16.02 -16.79
CA ASP A 42 13.91 15.49 -16.72
C ASP A 42 13.29 15.76 -15.37
N ILE A 43 14.02 15.49 -14.28
CA ILE A 43 13.55 15.74 -12.91
C ILE A 43 13.25 17.24 -12.73
N LYS A 44 14.11 18.13 -13.22
CA LYS A 44 13.90 19.58 -13.21
C LYS A 44 12.62 19.97 -13.96
N ARG A 45 12.42 19.43 -15.18
CA ARG A 45 11.24 19.68 -16.00
C ARG A 45 9.96 19.15 -15.30
N ILE A 46 9.99 17.92 -14.79
CA ILE A 46 8.88 17.32 -14.05
C ILE A 46 8.56 18.13 -12.79
N GLY A 47 9.57 18.68 -12.13
CA GLY A 47 9.42 19.53 -10.95
C GLY A 47 8.60 20.80 -11.18
N THR A 48 8.49 21.31 -12.43
CA THR A 48 7.65 22.46 -12.77
C THR A 48 6.15 22.15 -12.88
N LEU A 49 5.80 20.88 -12.92
CA LEU A 49 4.42 20.41 -13.08
C LEU A 49 3.73 20.25 -11.71
N ASP A 50 2.41 20.30 -11.73
CA ASP A 50 1.59 19.85 -10.59
C ASP A 50 1.63 18.31 -10.44
N TYR A 51 1.03 17.77 -9.38
CA TYR A 51 1.03 16.33 -9.11
C TYR A 51 0.42 15.51 -10.27
N ILE A 52 -0.64 15.99 -10.89
CA ILE A 52 -1.31 15.35 -12.04
C ILE A 52 -0.34 15.28 -13.23
N GLY A 53 0.31 16.38 -13.55
CA GLY A 53 1.31 16.44 -14.62
C GLY A 53 2.50 15.52 -14.35
N ARG A 54 3.03 15.52 -13.12
CA ARG A 54 4.10 14.60 -12.70
C ARG A 54 3.68 13.14 -12.82
N ALA A 55 2.46 12.81 -12.41
CA ALA A 55 1.93 11.45 -12.53
C ALA A 55 1.83 11.00 -13.99
N LYS A 56 1.35 11.83 -14.90
CA LYS A 56 1.30 11.53 -16.34
C LYS A 56 2.69 11.25 -16.91
N GLU A 57 3.66 12.11 -16.64
CA GLU A 57 5.03 11.96 -17.14
C GLU A 57 5.69 10.66 -16.66
N ILE A 58 5.54 10.33 -15.37
CA ILE A 58 6.17 9.15 -14.78
C ILE A 58 5.47 7.86 -15.21
N LEU A 59 4.13 7.83 -15.16
CA LEU A 59 3.36 6.64 -15.50
C LEU A 59 3.47 6.28 -16.98
N LYS A 60 3.61 7.25 -17.88
CA LYS A 60 3.82 7.04 -19.32
C LYS A 60 5.07 6.20 -19.59
N LEU A 61 6.11 6.31 -18.78
CA LEU A 61 7.34 5.54 -18.93
C LEU A 61 7.12 4.03 -18.71
N TYR A 62 6.17 3.68 -17.84
CA TYR A 62 5.83 2.30 -17.49
C TYR A 62 4.64 1.75 -18.28
N LEU A 63 3.62 2.56 -18.52
CA LEU A 63 2.35 2.15 -19.12
C LEU A 63 2.33 2.45 -20.62
N THR A 64 3.33 1.93 -21.35
CA THR A 64 3.59 2.29 -22.75
C THR A 64 2.55 1.79 -23.77
N ASP A 65 1.64 0.94 -23.36
CA ASP A 65 0.50 0.48 -24.15
C ASP A 65 -0.81 1.24 -23.84
N PHE A 66 -0.74 2.28 -22.97
CA PHE A 66 -1.81 3.26 -22.79
C PHE A 66 -1.58 4.45 -23.71
N THR A 67 -2.65 4.98 -24.31
CA THR A 67 -2.57 6.25 -25.04
C THR A 67 -2.45 7.43 -24.07
N ASP A 68 -2.03 8.60 -24.55
CA ASP A 68 -1.94 9.80 -23.73
C ASP A 68 -3.32 10.23 -23.19
N GLU A 69 -4.39 10.03 -23.96
CA GLU A 69 -5.77 10.30 -23.57
C GLU A 69 -6.24 9.34 -22.47
N GLU A 70 -5.99 8.03 -22.63
CA GLU A 70 -6.32 7.01 -21.63
C GLU A 70 -5.61 7.30 -20.31
N LEU A 71 -4.32 7.60 -20.38
CA LEU A 71 -3.53 7.89 -19.20
C LEU A 71 -3.99 9.19 -18.51
N SER A 72 -4.27 10.25 -19.31
CA SER A 72 -4.82 11.51 -18.79
C SER A 72 -6.14 11.30 -18.09
N MET A 73 -7.08 10.55 -18.69
CA MET A 73 -8.36 10.21 -18.08
C MET A 73 -8.19 9.47 -16.75
N CYS A 74 -7.28 8.50 -16.69
CA CYS A 74 -7.01 7.73 -15.47
C CYS A 74 -6.46 8.63 -14.35
N VAL A 75 -5.44 9.43 -14.65
CA VAL A 75 -4.75 10.27 -13.67
C VAL A 75 -5.64 11.41 -13.17
N GLU A 76 -6.35 12.08 -14.08
CA GLU A 76 -7.31 13.14 -13.73
C GLU A 76 -8.48 12.61 -12.91
N GLY A 77 -9.02 11.43 -13.28
CA GLY A 77 -10.05 10.77 -12.51
C GLY A 77 -9.61 10.42 -11.09
N ALA A 78 -8.36 9.99 -10.93
CA ALA A 78 -7.78 9.60 -9.66
C ALA A 78 -7.46 10.77 -8.73
N TYR A 79 -6.86 11.84 -9.27
CA TYR A 79 -6.25 12.92 -8.47
C TYR A 79 -6.91 14.29 -8.69
N LYS A 80 -8.12 14.32 -9.25
CA LYS A 80 -8.85 15.58 -9.49
C LYS A 80 -8.97 16.42 -8.22
N LYS A 81 -8.99 17.74 -8.39
CA LYS A 81 -9.14 18.70 -7.32
C LYS A 81 -10.33 18.40 -6.41
N GLY A 82 -10.12 18.50 -5.10
CA GLY A 82 -11.13 18.23 -4.08
C GLY A 82 -11.28 16.75 -3.68
N LYS A 83 -10.60 15.81 -4.35
CA LYS A 83 -10.58 14.40 -3.95
C LYS A 83 -9.58 14.13 -2.82
N PHE A 84 -8.51 14.89 -2.80
CA PHE A 84 -7.54 14.93 -1.70
C PHE A 84 -7.69 16.22 -0.92
N SER A 85 -7.40 16.20 0.37
CA SER A 85 -7.50 17.38 1.26
C SER A 85 -6.39 18.42 1.03
N SER A 86 -5.45 18.13 0.12
CA SER A 86 -4.40 19.05 -0.34
C SER A 86 -4.36 19.07 -1.86
N ASP A 87 -4.25 20.27 -2.45
CA ASP A 87 -4.05 20.43 -3.90
C ASP A 87 -2.70 19.85 -4.37
N LYS A 88 -1.72 19.68 -3.45
CA LYS A 88 -0.44 19.00 -3.72
C LYS A 88 -0.57 17.47 -3.71
N VAL A 89 -1.73 16.91 -3.36
CA VAL A 89 -2.02 15.47 -3.23
C VAL A 89 -1.18 14.78 -2.16
N ALA A 90 0.13 14.87 -2.23
CA ALA A 90 1.10 14.31 -1.27
C ALA A 90 2.09 15.42 -0.82
N PRO A 91 1.66 16.35 0.06
CA PRO A 91 2.50 17.47 0.49
C PRO A 91 3.61 17.02 1.43
N LEU A 92 4.70 17.79 1.45
CA LEU A 92 5.74 17.72 2.46
C LEU A 92 5.40 18.64 3.64
N HIS A 93 5.62 18.16 4.85
CA HIS A 93 5.58 18.93 6.10
C HIS A 93 6.95 18.92 6.75
N LYS A 94 7.50 20.11 7.04
CA LYS A 94 8.80 20.23 7.69
C LYS A 94 8.71 19.75 9.13
N LEU A 95 9.42 18.69 9.49
CA LEU A 95 9.49 18.18 10.85
C LEU A 95 10.69 18.77 11.61
N THR A 96 11.87 18.75 10.97
CA THR A 96 13.11 19.33 11.47
C THR A 96 13.85 20.02 10.32
N ASP A 97 15.03 20.59 10.59
CA ASP A 97 15.84 21.16 9.50
C ASP A 97 16.39 20.11 8.53
N SER A 98 16.45 18.85 8.94
CA SER A 98 16.97 17.73 8.14
C SER A 98 15.91 16.67 7.78
N ALA A 99 14.65 16.82 8.20
CA ALA A 99 13.59 15.86 7.96
C ALA A 99 12.28 16.50 7.55
N GLU A 100 11.73 16.02 6.43
CA GLU A 100 10.40 16.35 5.92
C GLU A 100 9.50 15.12 6.03
N VAL A 101 8.24 15.31 6.44
CA VAL A 101 7.21 14.26 6.46
C VAL A 101 6.40 14.34 5.18
N LEU A 102 6.38 13.24 4.42
CA LEU A 102 5.56 13.10 3.23
C LEU A 102 4.18 12.58 3.60
N GLU A 103 3.18 13.46 3.59
CA GLU A 103 1.81 13.16 4.01
C GLU A 103 1.02 12.42 2.92
N LEU A 104 1.03 11.11 2.92
CA LEU A 104 0.37 10.26 1.94
C LEU A 104 -1.10 9.96 2.27
N TRP A 105 -1.59 10.44 3.40
CA TRP A 105 -2.93 10.16 3.94
C TRP A 105 -3.98 11.25 3.63
N ARG A 106 -3.68 12.18 2.75
CA ARG A 106 -4.59 13.28 2.37
C ARG A 106 -5.78 12.86 1.51
N GLY A 107 -5.84 11.58 1.13
CA GLY A 107 -6.90 11.01 0.31
C GLY A 107 -8.21 10.73 1.06
N PRO A 108 -9.23 10.20 0.34
CA PRO A 108 -10.60 10.06 0.85
C PRO A 108 -10.75 9.05 2.00
N THR A 109 -9.80 8.15 2.20
CA THR A 109 -9.85 7.18 3.31
C THR A 109 -8.81 7.43 4.40
N CYS A 110 -8.08 8.54 4.30
CA CYS A 110 -7.06 8.96 5.26
C CYS A 110 -5.92 7.96 5.47
N ALA A 111 -5.53 7.26 4.39
CA ALA A 111 -4.39 6.33 4.36
C ALA A 111 -3.66 6.40 3.03
N PHE A 112 -2.33 6.11 3.02
CA PHE A 112 -1.50 6.14 1.81
C PHE A 112 -1.99 5.23 0.69
N LYS A 113 -2.79 4.23 1.04
CA LYS A 113 -3.38 3.29 0.09
C LYS A 113 -4.25 3.97 -0.95
N ASP A 114 -4.81 5.15 -0.64
CA ASP A 114 -5.55 6.00 -1.57
C ASP A 114 -4.68 6.40 -2.78
N MET A 115 -3.39 6.66 -2.57
CA MET A 115 -2.48 7.09 -3.64
C MET A 115 -2.48 6.14 -4.83
N ALA A 116 -2.64 4.84 -4.58
CA ALA A 116 -2.72 3.83 -5.61
C ALA A 116 -4.16 3.35 -5.88
N LEU A 117 -5.01 3.24 -4.85
CA LEU A 117 -6.36 2.69 -5.00
C LEU A 117 -7.36 3.69 -5.59
N GLN A 118 -7.04 4.97 -5.64
CA GLN A 118 -7.81 5.93 -6.43
C GLN A 118 -7.49 5.86 -7.93
N LEU A 119 -6.31 5.37 -8.32
CA LEU A 119 -5.88 5.24 -9.72
C LEU A 119 -6.13 3.84 -10.29
N LEU A 120 -5.89 2.77 -9.51
CA LEU A 120 -6.01 1.39 -9.97
C LEU A 120 -7.33 1.08 -10.68
N PRO A 121 -8.52 1.52 -10.22
CA PRO A 121 -9.78 1.23 -10.89
C PRO A 121 -9.81 1.73 -12.34
N TYR A 122 -9.30 2.92 -12.59
CA TYR A 122 -9.21 3.49 -13.94
C TYR A 122 -8.22 2.70 -14.81
N LEU A 123 -7.01 2.43 -14.28
CA LEU A 123 -6.01 1.62 -14.98
C LEU A 123 -6.57 0.23 -15.30
N LEU A 124 -7.29 -0.38 -14.36
CA LEU A 124 -7.86 -1.71 -14.52
C LEU A 124 -8.98 -1.73 -15.56
N THR A 125 -9.86 -0.72 -15.58
CA THR A 125 -10.92 -0.60 -16.56
C THR A 125 -10.37 -0.46 -17.98
N VAL A 126 -9.36 0.41 -18.19
CA VAL A 126 -8.67 0.55 -19.47
C VAL A 126 -7.98 -0.76 -19.85
N SER A 127 -7.27 -1.39 -18.92
CA SER A 127 -6.56 -2.66 -19.13
C SER A 127 -7.52 -3.78 -19.52
N ALA A 128 -8.65 -3.90 -18.83
CA ALA A 128 -9.68 -4.89 -19.13
C ALA A 128 -10.30 -4.65 -20.53
N GLY A 129 -10.59 -3.40 -20.89
CA GLY A 129 -11.09 -3.05 -22.23
C GLY A 129 -10.15 -3.45 -23.36
N LYS A 130 -8.83 -3.46 -23.11
CA LYS A 130 -7.82 -3.89 -24.09
C LYS A 130 -7.63 -5.42 -24.13
N THR A 131 -7.87 -6.12 -23.02
CA THR A 131 -7.44 -7.52 -22.85
C THR A 131 -8.58 -8.52 -22.67
N LEU A 132 -9.74 -8.06 -22.21
CA LEU A 132 -10.90 -8.87 -21.83
C LEU A 132 -12.17 -8.23 -22.39
N LYS A 133 -12.54 -8.56 -23.63
CA LYS A 133 -13.74 -8.00 -24.27
C LYS A 133 -15.02 -8.39 -23.49
N ASP A 134 -15.90 -7.41 -23.28
CA ASP A 134 -17.23 -7.55 -22.67
C ASP A 134 -17.24 -8.31 -21.33
N THR A 135 -16.15 -8.22 -20.56
CA THR A 135 -15.97 -8.93 -19.30
C THR A 135 -16.04 -7.95 -18.13
N LYS A 136 -16.88 -8.23 -17.14
CA LYS A 136 -16.93 -7.49 -15.89
C LYS A 136 -15.84 -8.01 -14.93
N ILE A 137 -15.12 -7.11 -14.31
CA ILE A 137 -14.04 -7.45 -13.38
C ILE A 137 -14.57 -7.57 -11.94
N VAL A 138 -14.33 -8.69 -11.32
CA VAL A 138 -14.68 -8.95 -9.92
C VAL A 138 -13.42 -8.86 -9.06
N ILE A 139 -13.42 -7.92 -8.12
CA ILE A 139 -12.33 -7.70 -7.18
C ILE A 139 -12.69 -8.33 -5.83
N LEU A 140 -11.91 -9.31 -5.41
CA LEU A 140 -12.02 -9.86 -4.06
C LEU A 140 -10.88 -9.37 -3.19
N VAL A 141 -11.20 -8.87 -2.01
CA VAL A 141 -10.21 -8.35 -1.05
C VAL A 141 -10.45 -8.99 0.30
N ALA A 142 -9.42 -9.59 0.88
CA ALA A 142 -9.36 -9.83 2.32
C ALA A 142 -8.57 -8.69 2.96
N THR A 143 -9.07 -8.15 4.07
CA THR A 143 -8.47 -6.98 4.71
C THR A 143 -8.49 -7.06 6.22
N SER A 144 -7.48 -6.47 6.85
CA SER A 144 -7.45 -6.12 8.28
C SER A 144 -7.88 -4.66 8.56
N GLY A 145 -8.44 -3.95 7.53
CA GLY A 145 -8.96 -2.58 7.70
C GLY A 145 -8.71 -1.66 6.50
N ASP A 146 -7.62 -0.91 6.50
CA ASP A 146 -7.36 0.19 5.55
C ASP A 146 -7.40 -0.18 4.08
N THR A 147 -6.85 -1.34 3.69
CA THR A 147 -6.84 -1.76 2.29
C THR A 147 -8.25 -2.01 1.76
N GLY A 148 -9.11 -2.63 2.58
CA GLY A 148 -10.50 -2.86 2.21
C GLY A 148 -11.26 -1.56 2.00
N LYS A 149 -11.18 -0.63 2.96
CA LYS A 149 -11.83 0.68 2.82
C LYS A 149 -11.33 1.46 1.61
N ALA A 150 -10.02 1.52 1.40
CA ALA A 150 -9.45 2.25 0.28
C ALA A 150 -9.83 1.62 -1.08
N ALA A 151 -9.93 0.28 -1.15
CA ALA A 151 -10.39 -0.42 -2.34
C ALA A 151 -11.88 -0.16 -2.61
N LEU A 152 -12.73 -0.27 -1.58
CA LEU A 152 -14.16 0.06 -1.70
C LEU A 152 -14.39 1.48 -2.21
N GLU A 153 -13.66 2.45 -1.67
CA GLU A 153 -13.78 3.86 -2.08
C GLU A 153 -13.29 4.08 -3.51
N GLY A 154 -12.17 3.45 -3.89
CA GLY A 154 -11.62 3.59 -5.23
C GLY A 154 -12.49 2.95 -6.32
N PHE A 155 -13.08 1.78 -6.05
CA PHE A 155 -13.92 1.05 -6.99
C PHE A 155 -15.39 1.46 -6.95
N LYS A 156 -15.82 2.32 -6.02
CA LYS A 156 -17.18 2.81 -5.90
C LYS A 156 -17.71 3.32 -7.24
N ASP A 157 -18.79 2.70 -7.73
CA ASP A 157 -19.50 3.05 -8.97
C ASP A 157 -18.61 3.09 -10.24
N VAL A 158 -17.46 2.39 -10.22
CA VAL A 158 -16.62 2.26 -11.42
C VAL A 158 -17.27 1.27 -12.39
N PRO A 159 -17.53 1.67 -13.66
CA PRO A 159 -18.21 0.82 -14.64
C PRO A 159 -17.49 -0.53 -14.85
N ASN A 160 -18.28 -1.57 -15.12
CA ASN A 160 -17.79 -2.93 -15.38
C ASN A 160 -16.91 -3.54 -14.28
N THR A 161 -17.09 -3.08 -13.03
CA THR A 161 -16.41 -3.68 -11.87
C THR A 161 -17.43 -4.06 -10.80
N GLU A 162 -17.09 -5.11 -10.04
CA GLU A 162 -17.71 -5.45 -8.76
C GLU A 162 -16.62 -5.63 -7.72
N ILE A 163 -16.82 -5.13 -6.51
CA ILE A 163 -15.87 -5.32 -5.42
C ILE A 163 -16.53 -5.94 -4.20
N LEU A 164 -15.92 -7.01 -3.70
CA LEU A 164 -16.31 -7.71 -2.49
C LEU A 164 -15.16 -7.68 -1.49
N VAL A 165 -15.42 -7.16 -0.30
CA VAL A 165 -14.44 -7.09 0.78
C VAL A 165 -14.86 -8.02 1.91
N PHE A 166 -13.94 -8.91 2.26
CA PHE A 166 -14.04 -9.78 3.44
C PHE A 166 -13.12 -9.26 4.54
N TYR A 167 -13.64 -9.16 5.77
CA TYR A 167 -12.86 -8.76 6.93
C TYR A 167 -13.19 -9.67 8.13
N PRO A 168 -12.25 -9.92 9.05
CA PRO A 168 -12.53 -10.71 10.25
C PRO A 168 -13.49 -9.94 11.18
N VAL A 169 -14.44 -10.65 11.81
CA VAL A 169 -15.36 -10.06 12.79
C VAL A 169 -14.59 -9.32 13.88
N ASP A 170 -13.49 -9.93 14.34
CA ASP A 170 -12.58 -9.39 15.33
C ASP A 170 -11.24 -9.05 14.65
N GLY A 171 -10.58 -7.98 15.08
CA GLY A 171 -9.26 -7.58 14.56
C GLY A 171 -9.24 -6.39 13.60
N VAL A 172 -10.38 -5.71 13.40
CA VAL A 172 -10.46 -4.37 12.79
C VAL A 172 -10.94 -3.36 13.81
N SER A 173 -10.42 -2.12 13.77
CA SER A 173 -10.89 -1.08 14.68
C SER A 173 -12.36 -0.73 14.42
N PRO A 174 -13.10 -0.20 15.43
CA PRO A 174 -14.46 0.26 15.23
C PRO A 174 -14.58 1.30 14.11
N MET A 175 -13.61 2.21 13.99
CA MET A 175 -13.51 3.19 12.92
C MET A 175 -13.38 2.53 11.55
N GLN A 176 -12.45 1.60 11.39
CA GLN A 176 -12.24 0.88 10.13
C GLN A 176 -13.45 0.04 9.74
N LYS A 177 -14.07 -0.65 10.72
CA LYS A 177 -15.30 -1.41 10.51
C LYS A 177 -16.43 -0.52 10.00
N LEU A 178 -16.64 0.62 10.63
CA LEU A 178 -17.69 1.56 10.23
C LEU A 178 -17.39 2.15 8.84
N GLN A 179 -16.14 2.51 8.55
CA GLN A 179 -15.73 2.97 7.22
C GLN A 179 -16.10 1.99 6.11
N MET A 180 -15.95 0.68 6.34
CA MET A 180 -16.29 -0.36 5.36
C MET A 180 -17.80 -0.63 5.31
N THR A 181 -18.43 -0.81 6.46
CA THR A 181 -19.84 -1.24 6.54
C THR A 181 -20.83 -0.15 6.13
N THR A 182 -20.42 1.12 6.16
CA THR A 182 -21.22 2.27 5.68
C THR A 182 -20.87 2.70 4.27
N GLN A 183 -20.01 1.95 3.55
CA GLN A 183 -19.58 2.28 2.19
C GLN A 183 -20.79 2.41 1.26
N GLU A 184 -20.83 3.49 0.50
CA GLU A 184 -21.79 3.75 -0.57
C GLU A 184 -21.30 3.18 -1.90
N GLY A 185 -22.19 3.03 -2.86
CA GLY A 185 -21.92 2.52 -4.21
C GLY A 185 -22.80 1.33 -4.56
N ASN A 186 -23.07 1.13 -5.85
CA ASN A 186 -23.97 0.08 -6.34
C ASN A 186 -23.24 -1.23 -6.63
N ASN A 187 -21.92 -1.15 -6.86
CA ASN A 187 -21.03 -2.26 -7.22
C ASN A 187 -20.12 -2.70 -6.05
N VAL A 188 -20.47 -2.33 -4.82
CA VAL A 188 -19.65 -2.65 -3.64
C VAL A 188 -20.39 -3.57 -2.69
N SER A 189 -19.68 -4.53 -2.12
CA SER A 189 -20.19 -5.48 -1.14
C SER A 189 -19.18 -5.73 -0.03
N VAL A 190 -19.66 -5.94 1.19
CA VAL A 190 -18.83 -6.19 2.37
C VAL A 190 -19.43 -7.32 3.19
N CYS A 191 -18.59 -8.26 3.63
CA CYS A 191 -19.01 -9.36 4.49
C CYS A 191 -17.96 -9.61 5.59
N ALA A 192 -18.42 -9.69 6.82
CA ALA A 192 -17.59 -10.12 7.94
C ALA A 192 -17.44 -11.64 7.93
N ILE A 193 -16.25 -12.13 8.29
CA ILE A 193 -15.96 -13.56 8.40
C ILE A 193 -15.65 -13.90 9.84
N LYS A 194 -16.30 -14.95 10.36
CA LYS A 194 -15.94 -15.52 11.65
C LYS A 194 -14.58 -16.21 11.52
N GLY A 195 -13.63 -15.75 12.31
CA GLY A 195 -12.22 -16.14 12.26
C GLY A 195 -11.30 -14.93 12.27
N ASN A 196 -10.04 -15.14 11.96
CA ASN A 196 -9.01 -14.11 11.89
C ASN A 196 -8.73 -13.64 10.44
N PHE A 197 -7.76 -12.75 10.30
CA PHE A 197 -7.37 -12.23 8.97
C PHE A 197 -6.84 -13.34 8.04
N ASP A 198 -6.10 -14.31 8.57
CA ASP A 198 -5.56 -15.42 7.77
C ASP A 198 -6.68 -16.32 7.22
N ASP A 199 -7.80 -16.46 7.97
CA ASP A 199 -8.98 -17.19 7.51
C ASP A 199 -9.65 -16.47 6.34
N ALA A 200 -9.84 -15.16 6.42
CA ALA A 200 -10.38 -14.37 5.33
C ALA A 200 -9.46 -14.41 4.10
N GLN A 201 -8.14 -14.25 4.29
CA GLN A 201 -7.15 -14.28 3.22
C GLN A 201 -7.06 -15.64 2.54
N SER A 202 -7.01 -16.72 3.31
CA SER A 202 -6.97 -18.08 2.77
C SER A 202 -8.27 -18.45 2.06
N GLY A 203 -9.42 -17.96 2.53
CA GLY A 203 -10.70 -18.11 1.87
C GLY A 203 -10.74 -17.41 0.51
N VAL A 204 -10.32 -16.15 0.44
CA VAL A 204 -10.20 -15.42 -0.84
C VAL A 204 -9.23 -16.13 -1.79
N LYS A 205 -8.06 -16.58 -1.30
CA LYS A 205 -7.10 -17.33 -2.11
C LYS A 205 -7.69 -18.61 -2.67
N ALA A 206 -8.42 -19.36 -1.85
CA ALA A 206 -9.08 -20.60 -2.28
C ALA A 206 -10.11 -20.35 -3.39
N ILE A 207 -10.83 -19.22 -3.35
CA ILE A 207 -11.77 -18.83 -4.40
C ILE A 207 -11.01 -18.48 -5.69
N PHE A 208 -9.95 -17.69 -5.62
CA PHE A 208 -9.12 -17.30 -6.78
C PHE A 208 -8.48 -18.49 -7.50
N THR A 209 -8.09 -19.53 -6.77
CA THR A 209 -7.41 -20.71 -7.33
C THR A 209 -8.35 -21.85 -7.70
N ASN A 210 -9.65 -21.66 -7.54
CA ASN A 210 -10.65 -22.69 -7.84
C ASN A 210 -11.06 -22.64 -9.32
N ARG A 211 -10.63 -23.67 -10.08
CA ARG A 211 -10.91 -23.80 -11.53
C ARG A 211 -12.40 -23.84 -11.88
N GLU A 212 -13.22 -24.43 -11.01
CA GLU A 212 -14.67 -24.49 -11.23
C GLU A 212 -15.29 -23.10 -11.14
N ILE A 213 -14.83 -22.27 -10.18
CA ILE A 213 -15.29 -20.87 -10.05
C ILE A 213 -14.80 -20.05 -11.24
N GLU A 214 -13.55 -20.20 -11.64
CA GLU A 214 -12.97 -19.51 -12.79
C GLU A 214 -13.77 -19.80 -14.07
N GLU A 215 -14.09 -21.07 -14.31
CA GLU A 215 -14.90 -21.48 -15.48
C GLU A 215 -16.32 -20.89 -15.44
N LYS A 216 -16.98 -20.93 -14.26
CA LYS A 216 -18.30 -20.30 -14.09
C LYS A 216 -18.26 -18.78 -14.28
N PHE A 217 -17.20 -18.14 -13.83
CA PHE A 217 -17.00 -16.71 -14.06
C PHE A 217 -16.88 -16.46 -15.57
N ARG A 218 -16.06 -17.22 -16.26
CA ARG A 218 -15.89 -17.10 -17.73
C ARG A 218 -17.22 -17.25 -18.48
N GLN A 219 -18.05 -18.22 -18.09
CA GLN A 219 -19.37 -18.46 -18.68
C GLN A 219 -20.35 -17.28 -18.45
N ASN A 220 -20.16 -16.51 -17.39
CA ASN A 220 -20.96 -15.33 -17.05
C ASN A 220 -20.28 -14.00 -17.45
N ASN A 221 -19.27 -14.03 -18.32
CA ASN A 221 -18.50 -12.85 -18.72
C ASN A 221 -17.90 -12.10 -17.50
N LEU A 222 -17.43 -12.84 -16.51
CA LEU A 222 -16.74 -12.32 -15.32
C LEU A 222 -15.30 -12.77 -15.31
N ALA A 223 -14.41 -11.95 -14.77
CA ALA A 223 -13.03 -12.31 -14.50
C ALA A 223 -12.57 -11.77 -13.15
N PHE A 224 -11.76 -12.55 -12.45
CA PHE A 224 -11.12 -12.06 -11.23
C PHE A 224 -9.98 -11.11 -11.54
N SER A 225 -9.82 -10.11 -10.69
CA SER A 225 -8.58 -9.34 -10.56
C SER A 225 -8.30 -9.00 -9.09
N SER A 226 -7.12 -8.54 -8.82
CA SER A 226 -6.66 -8.26 -7.46
C SER A 226 -6.40 -6.77 -7.26
N ALA A 227 -6.95 -6.23 -6.17
CA ALA A 227 -6.61 -4.90 -5.67
C ALA A 227 -5.52 -4.95 -4.56
N ASN A 228 -4.91 -6.11 -4.32
CA ASN A 228 -3.83 -6.27 -3.34
C ASN A 228 -2.52 -5.61 -3.82
N SER A 229 -1.58 -5.41 -2.90
CA SER A 229 -0.28 -4.76 -3.17
C SER A 229 0.61 -5.51 -4.18
N ILE A 230 0.29 -6.78 -4.48
CA ILE A 230 0.98 -7.58 -5.49
C ILE A 230 0.67 -7.16 -6.93
N ASN A 231 -0.48 -6.52 -7.19
CA ASN A 231 -0.81 -6.00 -8.52
C ASN A 231 0.14 -4.84 -8.89
N TRP A 232 0.70 -4.88 -10.10
CA TRP A 232 1.58 -3.81 -10.60
C TRP A 232 0.88 -2.44 -10.61
N GLY A 233 -0.41 -2.41 -10.94
CA GLY A 233 -1.22 -1.19 -10.89
C GLY A 233 -1.39 -0.58 -9.48
N ARG A 234 -1.02 -1.33 -8.42
CA ARG A 234 -0.90 -0.82 -7.05
C ARG A 234 0.50 -0.28 -6.74
N LEU A 235 1.53 -0.78 -7.41
CA LEU A 235 2.91 -0.38 -7.15
C LEU A 235 3.31 0.85 -7.95
N VAL A 236 3.03 0.86 -9.25
CA VAL A 236 3.50 1.93 -10.15
C VAL A 236 3.02 3.34 -9.74
N PRO A 237 1.79 3.57 -9.24
CA PRO A 237 1.39 4.90 -8.77
C PRO A 237 2.20 5.42 -7.58
N GLN A 238 2.80 4.51 -6.82
CA GLN A 238 3.58 4.88 -5.64
C GLN A 238 4.97 5.44 -6.00
N ILE A 239 5.47 5.14 -7.17
CA ILE A 239 6.73 5.73 -7.68
C ILE A 239 6.56 7.25 -7.84
N VAL A 240 5.37 7.69 -8.26
CA VAL A 240 5.06 9.09 -8.54
C VAL A 240 5.30 9.99 -7.34
N TYR A 241 4.83 9.62 -6.15
CA TYR A 241 4.95 10.49 -4.99
C TYR A 241 6.38 10.60 -4.45
N TYR A 242 7.26 9.65 -4.70
CA TYR A 242 8.68 9.79 -4.36
C TYR A 242 9.44 10.70 -5.30
N VAL A 243 9.19 10.58 -6.61
CA VAL A 243 9.72 11.56 -7.58
C VAL A 243 9.17 12.96 -7.27
N SER A 244 7.87 13.06 -6.97
CA SER A 244 7.22 14.32 -6.60
C SER A 244 7.81 14.92 -5.32
N ALA A 245 8.05 14.11 -4.29
CA ALA A 245 8.66 14.56 -3.03
C ALA A 245 10.06 15.15 -3.26
N TYR A 246 10.88 14.47 -4.07
CA TYR A 246 12.21 15.00 -4.44
C TYR A 246 12.10 16.35 -5.17
N CYS A 247 11.20 16.43 -6.16
CA CYS A 247 10.93 17.69 -6.87
C CYS A 247 10.50 18.80 -5.91
N ASP A 248 9.65 18.51 -4.94
CA ASP A 248 9.18 19.50 -3.97
C ASP A 248 10.29 19.91 -2.99
N MET A 249 11.19 18.99 -2.57
CA MET A 249 12.37 19.36 -1.79
C MET A 249 13.30 20.32 -2.53
N VAL A 250 13.51 20.10 -3.84
CA VAL A 250 14.29 21.01 -4.68
C VAL A 250 13.58 22.37 -4.83
N ASN A 251 12.28 22.35 -5.13
CA ASN A 251 11.50 23.58 -5.33
C ASN A 251 11.37 24.42 -4.06
N ASN A 252 11.32 23.78 -2.88
CA ASN A 252 11.27 24.44 -1.59
C ASN A 252 12.66 24.93 -1.11
N GLY A 253 13.74 24.58 -1.81
CA GLY A 253 15.12 24.92 -1.43
C GLY A 253 15.68 24.08 -0.27
N ASN A 254 15.06 22.94 0.05
CA ASN A 254 15.54 22.03 1.09
C ASN A 254 16.79 21.26 0.62
N VAL A 255 16.90 21.00 -0.68
CA VAL A 255 18.07 20.43 -1.34
C VAL A 255 18.30 21.10 -2.70
N THR A 256 19.54 21.05 -3.19
CA THR A 256 19.86 21.43 -4.57
C THR A 256 19.62 20.25 -5.52
N LEU A 257 19.30 20.56 -6.79
CA LEU A 257 19.10 19.48 -7.79
C LEU A 257 20.37 18.64 -7.95
N GLY A 258 20.25 17.34 -7.77
CA GLY A 258 21.35 16.37 -7.77
C GLY A 258 21.90 16.03 -6.39
N GLU A 259 21.52 16.78 -5.35
CA GLU A 259 21.85 16.46 -3.97
C GLU A 259 21.03 15.25 -3.50
N GLU A 260 21.68 14.32 -2.79
CA GLU A 260 21.04 13.09 -2.34
C GLU A 260 20.12 13.33 -1.12
N ILE A 261 19.06 12.53 -1.06
CA ILE A 261 18.18 12.43 0.10
C ILE A 261 18.15 11.01 0.65
N ASN A 262 17.77 10.84 1.92
CA ASN A 262 17.32 9.56 2.45
C ASN A 262 15.80 9.47 2.42
N VAL A 263 15.26 8.25 2.36
CA VAL A 263 13.82 8.00 2.47
C VAL A 263 13.57 6.96 3.54
N VAL A 264 12.74 7.28 4.55
CA VAL A 264 12.35 6.36 5.63
C VAL A 264 10.90 5.94 5.43
N VAL A 265 10.64 4.64 5.46
CA VAL A 265 9.32 4.10 5.15
C VAL A 265 8.85 3.11 6.21
N PRO A 266 7.71 3.35 6.88
CA PRO A 266 7.08 2.34 7.72
C PRO A 266 6.60 1.20 6.82
N THR A 267 7.15 0.00 7.01
CA THR A 267 7.10 -1.04 5.99
C THR A 267 6.43 -2.32 6.50
N GLY A 268 5.41 -2.78 5.76
CA GLY A 268 4.80 -4.10 5.87
C GLY A 268 5.06 -4.93 4.61
N ASN A 269 4.14 -4.87 3.63
CA ASN A 269 4.20 -5.66 2.38
C ASN A 269 5.26 -5.19 1.36
N PHE A 270 6.17 -4.34 1.74
CA PHE A 270 7.31 -3.82 0.96
C PHE A 270 6.94 -3.00 -0.30
N GLY A 271 5.68 -2.82 -0.63
CA GLY A 271 5.27 -2.11 -1.85
C GLY A 271 5.68 -0.64 -1.84
N ASN A 272 5.48 0.05 -0.72
CA ASN A 272 5.79 1.46 -0.56
C ASN A 272 7.30 1.75 -0.69
N ILE A 273 8.15 1.06 0.09
CA ILE A 273 9.61 1.25 0.03
C ILE A 273 10.19 0.77 -1.31
N LEU A 274 9.60 -0.26 -1.92
CA LEU A 274 9.99 -0.72 -3.25
C LEU A 274 9.71 0.35 -4.32
N ALA A 275 8.62 1.10 -4.20
CA ALA A 275 8.34 2.22 -5.09
C ALA A 275 9.41 3.34 -4.97
N ALA A 276 9.91 3.61 -3.75
CA ALA A 276 11.06 4.48 -3.54
C ALA A 276 12.35 3.91 -4.16
N TYR A 277 12.54 2.59 -4.10
CA TYR A 277 13.64 1.92 -4.78
C TYR A 277 13.55 2.07 -6.31
N TYR A 278 12.36 1.91 -6.91
CA TYR A 278 12.18 2.20 -8.33
C TYR A 278 12.51 3.66 -8.67
N ALA A 279 12.09 4.63 -7.86
CA ALA A 279 12.42 6.03 -8.06
C ALA A 279 13.95 6.27 -8.01
N LYS A 280 14.67 5.61 -7.07
CA LYS A 280 16.13 5.62 -6.99
C LYS A 280 16.75 5.07 -8.26
N GLU A 281 16.33 3.89 -8.70
CA GLU A 281 16.88 3.25 -9.92
C GLU A 281 16.53 4.03 -11.21
N MET A 282 15.45 4.81 -11.21
CA MET A 282 15.14 5.76 -12.28
C MET A 282 16.11 6.95 -12.33
N GLY A 283 16.90 7.20 -11.29
CA GLY A 283 17.86 8.31 -11.25
C GLY A 283 17.49 9.44 -10.29
N VAL A 284 16.43 9.28 -9.49
CA VAL A 284 16.17 10.22 -8.38
C VAL A 284 17.31 10.08 -7.36
N PRO A 285 17.96 11.18 -6.96
CA PRO A 285 19.09 11.12 -6.03
C PRO A 285 18.67 10.67 -4.62
N ILE A 286 18.52 9.37 -4.43
CA ILE A 286 18.22 8.76 -3.14
C ILE A 286 19.46 7.97 -2.68
N LYS A 287 20.04 8.35 -1.55
CA LYS A 287 21.21 7.70 -0.94
C LYS A 287 20.80 6.38 -0.29
N LYS A 288 19.93 6.44 0.71
CA LYS A 288 19.45 5.28 1.48
C LYS A 288 17.94 5.21 1.58
N LEU A 289 17.44 3.99 1.55
CA LEU A 289 16.08 3.62 1.85
C LEU A 289 16.07 2.94 3.21
N VAL A 290 15.46 3.57 4.21
CA VAL A 290 15.44 3.07 5.58
C VAL A 290 14.11 2.37 5.82
N CYS A 291 14.17 1.04 5.94
CA CYS A 291 13.00 0.21 6.23
C CYS A 291 12.72 0.23 7.73
N ALA A 292 11.59 0.79 8.12
CA ALA A 292 11.15 0.82 9.50
C ALA A 292 10.11 -0.28 9.77
N SER A 293 10.40 -1.15 10.74
CA SER A 293 9.52 -2.24 11.18
C SER A 293 8.98 -1.98 12.59
N ASN A 294 7.83 -2.55 12.92
CA ASN A 294 7.37 -2.65 14.30
C ASN A 294 7.97 -3.91 14.97
N ALA A 295 7.37 -4.40 16.05
CA ALA A 295 7.82 -5.61 16.74
C ALA A 295 7.84 -6.86 15.82
N ASN A 296 7.08 -6.86 14.72
CA ASN A 296 7.16 -7.87 13.67
C ASN A 296 8.32 -7.53 12.70
N ASN A 297 9.54 -7.66 13.17
CA ASN A 297 10.76 -7.13 12.57
C ASN A 297 11.44 -8.05 11.54
N VAL A 298 10.69 -8.94 10.88
CA VAL A 298 11.24 -9.88 9.90
C VAL A 298 12.03 -9.20 8.78
N LEU A 299 11.59 -8.03 8.33
CA LEU A 299 12.29 -7.24 7.31
C LEU A 299 13.58 -6.62 7.84
N THR A 300 13.58 -6.13 9.06
CA THR A 300 14.79 -5.58 9.70
C THR A 300 15.89 -6.65 9.79
N ASP A 301 15.53 -7.84 10.26
CA ASP A 301 16.48 -8.96 10.33
C ASP A 301 16.97 -9.37 8.95
N PHE A 302 16.06 -9.52 7.98
CA PHE A 302 16.42 -9.88 6.60
C PHE A 302 17.38 -8.87 5.96
N LEU A 303 17.05 -7.58 5.99
CA LEU A 303 17.87 -6.54 5.36
C LEU A 303 19.23 -6.37 6.04
N THR A 304 19.35 -6.80 7.29
CA THR A 304 20.61 -6.76 8.07
C THR A 304 21.47 -8.01 7.87
N THR A 305 20.83 -9.20 7.85
CA THR A 305 21.54 -10.48 7.91
C THR A 305 21.53 -11.26 6.58
N GLY A 306 20.56 -11.00 5.70
CA GLY A 306 20.31 -11.81 4.50
C GLY A 306 19.43 -13.04 4.75
N THR A 307 19.03 -13.29 6.01
CA THR A 307 18.16 -14.42 6.36
C THR A 307 16.72 -13.95 6.57
N TYR A 308 15.79 -14.44 5.77
CA TYR A 308 14.37 -14.24 5.95
C TYR A 308 13.78 -15.45 6.67
N ASP A 309 13.21 -15.26 7.86
CA ASP A 309 12.62 -16.33 8.66
C ASP A 309 11.26 -15.90 9.24
N LYS A 310 10.18 -16.53 8.70
CA LYS A 310 8.81 -16.31 9.17
C LYS A 310 8.42 -17.18 10.37
N ASN A 311 9.27 -18.15 10.76
CA ASN A 311 9.03 -19.08 11.88
C ASN A 311 9.34 -18.38 13.21
N ARG A 312 8.55 -17.38 13.53
CA ARG A 312 8.68 -16.54 14.73
C ARG A 312 7.31 -16.17 15.31
N ALA A 313 7.30 -15.61 16.51
CA ALA A 313 6.07 -15.10 17.10
C ALA A 313 5.48 -13.96 16.24
N PHE A 314 4.16 -13.92 16.18
CA PHE A 314 3.40 -12.82 15.58
C PHE A 314 2.86 -11.93 16.70
N TYR A 315 3.03 -10.62 16.56
CA TYR A 315 2.59 -9.63 17.52
C TYR A 315 1.49 -8.76 16.91
N CYS A 316 0.36 -8.63 17.63
CA CYS A 316 -0.64 -7.61 17.31
C CYS A 316 -0.17 -6.30 17.94
N THR A 317 0.19 -5.32 17.13
CA THR A 317 0.76 -4.05 17.56
C THR A 317 -0.21 -2.88 17.37
N THR A 318 0.18 -1.70 17.86
CA THR A 318 -0.56 -0.45 17.62
C THR A 318 -0.40 0.08 16.19
N SER A 319 0.47 -0.51 15.37
CA SER A 319 0.67 -0.20 13.95
C SER A 319 0.30 -1.39 13.02
N PRO A 320 -1.00 -1.78 12.97
CA PRO A 320 -1.45 -3.07 12.43
C PRO A 320 -1.19 -3.26 10.93
N SER A 321 -1.01 -2.20 10.15
CA SER A 321 -0.67 -2.33 8.72
C SER A 321 0.75 -2.87 8.48
N MET A 322 1.57 -2.93 9.53
CA MET A 322 2.94 -3.47 9.52
C MET A 322 3.02 -4.85 10.20
N ASP A 323 1.90 -5.38 10.73
CA ASP A 323 1.84 -6.69 11.37
C ASP A 323 1.86 -7.77 10.29
N ILE A 324 3.05 -8.18 9.88
CA ILE A 324 3.28 -9.19 8.85
C ILE A 324 4.42 -10.14 9.24
N LEU A 325 4.31 -11.38 8.77
CA LEU A 325 5.40 -12.36 8.75
C LEU A 325 5.87 -12.66 7.33
N ILE A 326 5.06 -12.35 6.32
CA ILE A 326 5.41 -12.50 4.89
C ILE A 326 5.23 -11.14 4.21
N SER A 327 6.32 -10.62 3.65
CA SER A 327 6.36 -9.35 2.93
C SER A 327 6.32 -9.60 1.43
N SER A 328 5.13 -9.45 0.83
CA SER A 328 4.83 -9.96 -0.50
C SER A 328 5.63 -9.31 -1.64
N ASN A 329 5.98 -8.03 -1.57
CA ASN A 329 6.69 -7.36 -2.66
C ASN A 329 8.23 -7.46 -2.56
N LEU A 330 8.75 -8.02 -1.49
CA LEU A 330 10.19 -8.26 -1.35
C LEU A 330 10.72 -9.16 -2.47
N GLU A 331 9.89 -10.08 -2.96
CA GLU A 331 10.19 -10.94 -4.10
C GLU A 331 10.61 -10.14 -5.34
N ARG A 332 9.99 -8.98 -5.60
CA ARG A 332 10.36 -8.10 -6.71
C ARG A 332 11.77 -7.51 -6.54
N LEU A 333 12.11 -7.10 -5.32
CA LEU A 333 13.47 -6.61 -5.03
C LEU A 333 14.51 -7.70 -5.26
N LEU A 334 14.27 -8.91 -4.74
CA LEU A 334 15.18 -10.05 -4.92
C LEU A 334 15.41 -10.37 -6.39
N PHE A 335 14.34 -10.37 -7.19
CA PHE A 335 14.42 -10.60 -8.63
C PHE A 335 15.27 -9.53 -9.35
N ILE A 336 15.05 -8.24 -9.05
CA ILE A 336 15.82 -7.15 -9.66
C ILE A 336 17.29 -7.22 -9.26
N LEU A 337 17.59 -7.33 -7.96
CA LEU A 337 18.96 -7.33 -7.44
C LEU A 337 19.76 -8.59 -7.81
N SER A 338 19.08 -9.71 -8.08
CA SER A 338 19.72 -10.93 -8.61
C SER A 338 20.08 -10.85 -10.11
N GLY A 339 19.83 -9.70 -10.76
CA GLY A 339 20.01 -9.53 -12.21
C GLY A 339 18.90 -10.16 -13.04
N TYR A 340 17.68 -10.10 -12.53
CA TYR A 340 16.48 -10.69 -13.14
C TYR A 340 16.58 -12.23 -13.26
N ASP A 341 17.13 -12.88 -12.22
CA ASP A 341 17.20 -14.35 -12.14
C ASP A 341 15.92 -14.95 -11.59
N ASP A 342 15.06 -15.43 -12.48
CA ASP A 342 13.77 -16.04 -12.18
C ASP A 342 13.90 -17.38 -11.45
N LYS A 343 14.92 -18.18 -11.77
CA LYS A 343 15.15 -19.47 -11.12
C LYS A 343 15.58 -19.30 -9.67
N LYS A 344 16.52 -18.37 -9.43
CA LYS A 344 16.95 -18.03 -8.06
C LYS A 344 15.79 -17.50 -7.23
N THR A 345 14.98 -16.61 -7.81
CA THR A 345 13.80 -16.05 -7.12
C THR A 345 12.76 -17.13 -6.82
N ALA A 346 12.46 -17.99 -7.80
CA ALA A 346 11.52 -19.11 -7.61
C ALA A 346 11.98 -20.08 -6.50
N ASP A 347 13.28 -20.38 -6.44
CA ASP A 347 13.87 -21.24 -5.39
C ASP A 347 13.74 -20.60 -4.00
N LEU A 348 14.07 -19.31 -3.85
CA LEU A 348 13.90 -18.59 -2.57
C LEU A 348 12.43 -18.61 -2.11
N MET A 349 11.49 -18.40 -3.03
CA MET A 349 10.05 -18.45 -2.68
C MET A 349 9.57 -19.85 -2.36
N ALA A 350 10.10 -20.89 -3.02
CA ALA A 350 9.83 -22.28 -2.68
C ALA A 350 10.37 -22.66 -1.29
N GLN A 351 11.57 -22.20 -0.93
CA GLN A 351 12.11 -22.37 0.43
C GLN A 351 11.25 -21.65 1.47
N LEU A 352 10.81 -20.43 1.22
CA LEU A 352 9.90 -19.71 2.12
C LEU A 352 8.58 -20.45 2.33
N SER A 353 8.04 -21.03 1.26
CA SER A 353 6.79 -21.81 1.33
C SER A 353 6.95 -23.10 2.11
N SER A 354 8.01 -23.87 1.85
CA SER A 354 8.21 -25.23 2.39
C SER A 354 8.88 -25.24 3.77
N LYS A 355 9.86 -24.35 4.00
CA LYS A 355 10.68 -24.31 5.23
C LYS A 355 10.35 -23.13 6.13
N GLY A 356 9.60 -22.15 5.63
CA GLY A 356 9.32 -20.90 6.34
C GLY A 356 10.50 -19.91 6.38
N LYS A 357 11.63 -20.23 5.72
CA LYS A 357 12.81 -19.38 5.68
C LYS A 357 13.65 -19.60 4.43
N TYR A 358 14.44 -18.59 4.08
CA TYR A 358 15.51 -18.65 3.10
C TYR A 358 16.68 -17.74 3.51
N GLU A 359 17.82 -17.94 2.88
CA GLU A 359 19.02 -17.11 3.03
C GLU A 359 19.51 -16.71 1.64
N VAL A 360 19.88 -15.45 1.46
CA VAL A 360 20.47 -14.95 0.23
C VAL A 360 22.00 -15.05 0.30
N ASP A 361 22.65 -15.17 -0.84
CA ASP A 361 24.11 -15.21 -0.90
C ASP A 361 24.76 -13.85 -0.56
N ALA A 362 26.09 -13.89 -0.34
CA ALA A 362 26.86 -12.73 0.06
C ALA A 362 26.80 -11.57 -0.95
N GLU A 363 26.73 -11.87 -2.26
CA GLU A 363 26.62 -10.83 -3.30
C GLU A 363 25.29 -10.10 -3.19
N LEU A 364 24.19 -10.83 -3.02
CA LEU A 364 22.85 -10.25 -2.95
C LEU A 364 22.64 -9.42 -1.68
N ILE A 365 23.15 -9.87 -0.52
CA ILE A 365 23.03 -9.08 0.72
C ILE A 365 23.88 -7.80 0.66
N GLU A 366 25.04 -7.80 0.02
CA GLU A 366 25.81 -6.57 -0.17
C GLU A 366 25.10 -5.57 -1.09
N LYS A 367 24.46 -6.03 -2.16
CA LYS A 367 23.60 -5.18 -3.01
C LYS A 367 22.41 -4.61 -2.22
N ILE A 368 21.78 -5.42 -1.37
CA ILE A 368 20.71 -4.94 -0.50
C ILE A 368 21.24 -3.83 0.43
N LYS A 369 22.35 -4.09 1.15
CA LYS A 369 22.93 -3.14 2.10
C LYS A 369 23.44 -1.85 1.43
N SER A 370 23.83 -1.90 0.15
CA SER A 370 24.23 -0.69 -0.57
C SER A 370 23.11 0.35 -0.68
N SER A 371 21.86 -0.10 -0.83
CA SER A 371 20.69 0.77 -1.01
C SER A 371 19.81 0.88 0.24
N PHE A 372 19.78 -0.15 1.08
CA PHE A 372 18.87 -0.22 2.23
C PHE A 372 19.60 -0.15 3.56
N ALA A 373 18.92 0.46 4.54
CA ALA A 373 19.16 0.32 5.96
C ALA A 373 17.84 -0.12 6.62
N ALA A 374 17.89 -0.62 7.85
CA ALA A 374 16.70 -1.09 8.54
C ALA A 374 16.79 -0.87 10.05
N GLY A 375 15.62 -0.69 10.66
CA GLY A 375 15.46 -0.61 12.11
C GLY A 375 14.08 -1.03 12.54
N CYS A 376 13.85 -1.21 13.83
CA CYS A 376 12.56 -1.55 14.38
C CYS A 376 12.27 -0.81 15.69
N CYS A 377 10.97 -0.70 15.99
CA CYS A 377 10.46 0.03 17.14
C CYS A 377 9.29 -0.75 17.74
N ASP A 378 9.23 -0.90 19.04
CA ASP A 378 8.11 -1.52 19.75
C ASP A 378 6.99 -0.49 20.06
N ASP A 379 5.88 -0.97 20.61
CA ASP A 379 4.75 -0.12 20.97
C ASP A 379 5.05 0.90 22.05
N THR A 380 5.98 0.60 22.97
CA THR A 380 6.39 1.52 24.02
C THR A 380 7.15 2.71 23.44
N ALA A 381 8.13 2.43 22.58
CA ALA A 381 8.86 3.46 21.88
C ALA A 381 7.97 4.21 20.86
N THR A 382 7.06 3.52 20.18
CA THR A 382 6.07 4.14 19.29
C THR A 382 5.23 5.18 20.03
N LYS A 383 4.71 4.83 21.21
CA LYS A 383 3.93 5.73 22.06
C LYS A 383 4.74 6.95 22.51
N ALA A 384 5.98 6.72 22.98
CA ALA A 384 6.87 7.79 23.37
C ALA A 384 7.17 8.75 22.21
N THR A 385 7.43 8.22 21.02
CA THR A 385 7.70 9.02 19.81
C THR A 385 6.52 9.88 19.39
N ILE A 386 5.26 9.38 19.47
CA ILE A 386 4.07 10.21 19.21
C ILE A 386 4.04 11.41 20.17
N LYS A 387 4.21 11.16 21.48
CA LYS A 387 4.22 12.22 22.49
C LYS A 387 5.31 13.25 22.23
N GLU A 388 6.54 12.78 22.06
CA GLU A 388 7.69 13.66 21.83
C GLU A 388 7.58 14.48 20.55
N THR A 389 7.12 13.87 19.45
CA THR A 389 6.92 14.58 18.19
C THR A 389 5.88 15.69 18.34
N PHE A 390 4.77 15.40 19.01
CA PHE A 390 3.73 16.40 19.27
C PHE A 390 4.25 17.53 20.17
N GLU A 391 4.90 17.21 21.30
CA GLU A 391 5.40 18.19 22.25
C GLU A 391 6.52 19.08 21.69
N LYS A 392 7.44 18.50 20.89
CA LYS A 392 8.61 19.23 20.36
C LYS A 392 8.30 20.01 19.09
N HIS A 393 7.44 19.47 18.21
CA HIS A 393 7.22 19.98 16.87
C HIS A 393 5.79 20.48 16.63
N ASN A 394 4.89 20.33 17.61
CA ASN A 394 3.45 20.59 17.48
C ASN A 394 2.87 19.91 16.24
N TYR A 395 3.30 18.68 15.99
CA TYR A 395 2.89 17.86 14.85
C TYR A 395 2.44 16.47 15.31
N LEU A 396 1.15 16.17 15.08
CA LEU A 396 0.55 14.93 15.50
C LEU A 396 0.75 13.86 14.42
N ILE A 397 1.33 12.72 14.79
CA ILE A 397 1.59 11.59 13.90
C ILE A 397 0.81 10.34 14.32
N ASP A 398 0.52 9.47 13.35
CA ASP A 398 -0.06 8.16 13.61
C ASP A 398 1.00 7.15 14.08
N THR A 399 0.54 5.99 14.53
CA THR A 399 1.40 4.93 15.07
C THR A 399 2.42 4.39 14.07
N HIS A 400 2.08 4.30 12.78
CA HIS A 400 3.00 3.85 11.73
C HIS A 400 4.08 4.89 11.44
N THR A 401 3.68 6.15 11.33
CA THR A 401 4.61 7.27 11.14
C THR A 401 5.56 7.38 12.34
N ALA A 402 5.07 7.13 13.56
CA ALA A 402 5.90 7.14 14.76
C ALA A 402 7.01 6.07 14.72
N VAL A 403 6.70 4.86 14.23
CA VAL A 403 7.73 3.84 14.00
C VAL A 403 8.80 4.35 13.02
N ALA A 404 8.39 5.01 11.93
CA ALA A 404 9.33 5.56 10.96
C ALA A 404 10.19 6.69 11.54
N VAL A 405 9.60 7.61 12.32
CA VAL A 405 10.32 8.70 12.99
C VAL A 405 11.34 8.14 13.98
N LYS A 406 10.94 7.16 14.81
CA LYS A 406 11.86 6.52 15.78
C LYS A 406 13.04 5.84 15.07
N VAL A 407 12.77 5.08 14.01
CA VAL A 407 13.82 4.41 13.24
C VAL A 407 14.73 5.42 12.53
N TYR A 408 14.19 6.56 12.06
CA TYR A 408 14.99 7.67 11.54
C TYR A 408 15.96 8.23 12.60
N GLU A 409 15.46 8.53 13.79
CA GLU A 409 16.28 9.05 14.90
C GLU A 409 17.38 8.05 15.30
N ASP A 410 17.04 6.77 15.41
CA ASP A 410 18.01 5.72 15.73
C ASP A 410 19.05 5.53 14.62
N TYR A 411 18.65 5.60 13.35
CA TYR A 411 19.55 5.51 12.21
C TYR A 411 20.53 6.67 12.18
N THR A 412 20.04 7.91 12.28
CA THR A 412 20.90 9.11 12.26
C THR A 412 21.80 9.17 13.48
N GLY A 413 21.28 8.84 14.67
CA GLY A 413 22.06 8.80 15.92
C GLY A 413 23.18 7.74 15.87
N LYS A 414 22.93 6.60 15.23
CA LYS A 414 23.91 5.50 15.11
C LYS A 414 24.96 5.76 14.03
N THR A 415 24.56 6.34 12.91
CA THR A 415 25.43 6.48 11.73
C THR A 415 26.09 7.86 11.61
N GLY A 416 25.53 8.89 12.25
CA GLY A 416 25.89 10.29 12.02
C GLY A 416 25.49 10.82 10.65
N ASP A 417 24.62 10.11 9.90
CA ASP A 417 24.17 10.51 8.57
C ASP A 417 23.23 11.72 8.67
N SER A 418 23.69 12.86 8.20
CA SER A 418 22.95 14.13 8.18
C SER A 418 22.27 14.44 6.84
N THR A 419 22.20 13.48 5.92
CA THR A 419 21.57 13.63 4.62
C THR A 419 20.10 14.03 4.79
N PRO A 420 19.59 15.06 4.08
CA PRO A 420 18.19 15.45 4.14
C PRO A 420 17.27 14.26 3.90
N THR A 421 16.24 14.13 4.71
CA THR A 421 15.45 12.89 4.78
C THR A 421 13.96 13.16 4.57
N VAL A 422 13.31 12.33 3.76
CA VAL A 422 11.87 12.25 3.61
C VAL A 422 11.34 11.05 4.41
N ILE A 423 10.42 11.28 5.34
CA ILE A 423 9.76 10.26 6.15
C ILE A 423 8.33 10.06 5.62
N ALA A 424 8.01 8.86 5.15
CA ALA A 424 6.67 8.57 4.65
C ALA A 424 5.66 8.46 5.79
N SER A 425 4.65 9.35 5.80
CA SER A 425 3.52 9.32 6.73
C SER A 425 2.33 8.66 6.07
N THR A 426 1.93 7.50 6.57
CA THR A 426 1.07 6.55 5.86
C THR A 426 -0.39 6.55 6.29
N ALA A 427 -0.73 7.17 7.42
CA ALA A 427 -2.10 7.27 7.91
C ALA A 427 -2.34 8.55 8.70
N ASN A 428 -3.60 8.99 8.73
CA ASN A 428 -4.00 10.09 9.60
C ASN A 428 -4.10 9.61 11.06
N PRO A 429 -3.64 10.39 12.06
CA PRO A 429 -3.67 10.03 13.48
C PRO A 429 -5.03 9.60 14.00
N TYR A 430 -6.12 10.22 13.54
CA TYR A 430 -7.48 9.91 13.96
C TYR A 430 -7.99 8.52 13.56
N LYS A 431 -7.29 7.80 12.68
CA LYS A 431 -7.60 6.39 12.39
C LYS A 431 -7.19 5.45 13.51
N PHE A 432 -6.32 5.91 14.39
CA PHE A 432 -5.78 5.17 15.53
C PHE A 432 -5.94 5.98 16.83
N SER A 433 -7.12 6.63 16.97
CA SER A 433 -7.40 7.59 18.03
C SER A 433 -7.09 7.07 19.42
N LYS A 434 -7.44 5.82 19.73
CA LYS A 434 -7.14 5.19 21.03
C LYS A 434 -5.64 5.18 21.34
N SER A 435 -4.83 4.74 20.39
CA SER A 435 -3.38 4.64 20.58
C SER A 435 -2.73 6.02 20.64
N VAL A 436 -3.13 6.93 19.75
CA VAL A 436 -2.59 8.28 19.67
C VAL A 436 -2.98 9.10 20.90
N LEU A 437 -4.26 9.07 21.31
CA LEU A 437 -4.74 9.75 22.52
C LEU A 437 -4.01 9.26 23.77
N SER A 438 -3.85 7.93 23.92
CA SER A 438 -3.11 7.37 25.03
C SER A 438 -1.63 7.73 25.06
N ALA A 439 -1.07 8.21 23.93
CA ALA A 439 0.30 8.69 23.87
C ALA A 439 0.42 10.15 24.33
N VAL A 440 -0.53 11.01 23.94
CA VAL A 440 -0.48 12.46 24.21
C VAL A 440 -1.24 12.86 25.47
N SER A 441 -2.01 11.95 26.10
CA SER A 441 -2.76 12.19 27.32
C SER A 441 -2.39 11.18 28.40
N ASP A 442 -2.16 11.64 29.62
CA ASP A 442 -1.85 10.79 30.77
C ASP A 442 -3.11 10.04 31.25
N GLU A 443 -4.30 10.57 30.99
CA GLU A 443 -5.60 9.97 31.32
C GLU A 443 -6.54 10.06 30.11
N VAL A 444 -7.07 8.91 29.67
CA VAL A 444 -8.08 8.82 28.63
C VAL A 444 -9.44 8.65 29.30
N LYS A 445 -10.32 9.63 29.11
CA LYS A 445 -11.67 9.66 29.74
C LYS A 445 -12.71 8.96 28.89
N SER A 446 -12.52 8.98 27.58
CA SER A 446 -13.44 8.43 26.59
C SER A 446 -13.39 6.91 26.53
N THR A 447 -14.54 6.27 26.29
CA THR A 447 -14.68 4.80 26.24
C THR A 447 -15.00 4.27 24.86
N ASP A 448 -15.50 5.10 23.96
CA ASP A 448 -15.81 4.75 22.58
C ASP A 448 -14.95 5.53 21.59
N GLU A 449 -14.84 4.99 20.38
CA GLU A 449 -13.94 5.50 19.33
C GLU A 449 -14.20 6.97 18.98
N PHE A 450 -15.46 7.40 18.87
CA PHE A 450 -15.78 8.78 18.47
C PHE A 450 -15.57 9.78 19.60
N SER A 451 -15.85 9.39 20.84
CA SER A 451 -15.51 10.21 22.00
C SER A 451 -13.99 10.37 22.14
N MET A 452 -13.20 9.32 21.78
CA MET A 452 -11.72 9.43 21.73
C MET A 452 -11.25 10.37 20.61
N VAL A 453 -11.94 10.41 19.46
CA VAL A 453 -11.67 11.39 18.40
C VAL A 453 -11.91 12.81 18.90
N ASP A 454 -13.05 13.05 19.55
CA ASP A 454 -13.40 14.37 20.10
C ASP A 454 -12.37 14.79 21.18
N GLU A 455 -12.03 13.89 22.12
CA GLU A 455 -11.03 14.14 23.18
C GLU A 455 -9.62 14.40 22.60
N LEU A 456 -9.23 13.66 21.57
CA LEU A 456 -7.94 13.89 20.89
C LEU A 456 -7.91 15.26 20.22
N HIS A 457 -9.00 15.66 19.56
CA HIS A 457 -9.14 17.00 18.98
C HIS A 457 -9.06 18.10 20.04
N GLU A 458 -9.80 17.97 21.13
CA GLU A 458 -9.76 18.93 22.26
C GLU A 458 -8.34 19.04 22.84
N LYS A 459 -7.61 17.93 22.94
CA LYS A 459 -6.27 17.88 23.52
C LYS A 459 -5.21 18.49 22.61
N THR A 460 -5.32 18.28 21.28
CA THR A 460 -4.25 18.61 20.34
C THR A 460 -4.54 19.83 19.47
N GLY A 461 -5.80 20.21 19.30
CA GLY A 461 -6.23 21.23 18.35
C GLY A 461 -6.16 20.81 16.89
N GLU A 462 -5.66 19.59 16.57
CA GLU A 462 -5.57 19.12 15.19
C GLU A 462 -6.98 18.88 14.62
N PRO A 463 -7.23 19.31 13.37
CA PRO A 463 -8.56 19.17 12.76
C PRO A 463 -8.87 17.71 12.44
N VAL A 464 -10.06 17.26 12.81
CA VAL A 464 -10.57 15.94 12.44
C VAL A 464 -10.92 15.94 10.95
N PRO A 465 -10.36 15.03 10.13
CA PRO A 465 -10.74 14.93 8.73
C PRO A 465 -12.25 14.69 8.55
N ALA A 466 -12.88 15.45 7.66
CA ALA A 466 -14.32 15.34 7.43
C ALA A 466 -14.76 13.91 7.07
N GLN A 467 -13.91 13.16 6.37
CA GLN A 467 -14.13 11.76 6.01
C GLN A 467 -14.27 10.83 7.22
N LEU A 468 -13.63 11.17 8.34
CA LEU A 468 -13.73 10.43 9.60
C LEU A 468 -14.83 11.00 10.49
N ALA A 469 -14.94 12.32 10.62
CA ALA A 469 -15.98 12.99 11.40
C ALA A 469 -17.39 12.62 10.93
N ASN A 470 -17.60 12.55 9.62
CA ASN A 470 -18.88 12.21 9.00
C ASN A 470 -19.33 10.74 9.19
N LEU A 471 -18.51 9.91 9.81
CA LEU A 471 -18.90 8.53 10.16
C LEU A 471 -19.73 8.46 11.44
N LYS A 472 -19.60 9.48 12.30
CA LYS A 472 -20.35 9.54 13.56
C LYS A 472 -21.85 9.48 13.30
N GLY A 473 -22.53 8.50 13.87
CA GLY A 473 -23.99 8.31 13.71
C GLY A 473 -24.43 7.63 12.40
N LYS A 474 -23.52 7.27 11.49
CA LYS A 474 -23.89 6.47 10.30
C LYS A 474 -24.32 5.06 10.69
N THR A 475 -25.39 4.58 10.06
CA THR A 475 -25.88 3.22 10.20
C THR A 475 -25.16 2.29 9.23
N PRO A 476 -24.63 1.14 9.66
CA PRO A 476 -24.05 0.13 8.77
C PRO A 476 -25.05 -0.32 7.71
N ARG A 477 -24.65 -0.27 6.45
CA ARG A 477 -25.36 -0.82 5.29
C ARG A 477 -25.11 -2.31 5.13
N PHE A 478 -23.89 -2.76 5.45
CA PHE A 478 -23.46 -4.15 5.32
C PHE A 478 -23.33 -4.79 6.70
N THR A 479 -24.21 -5.77 6.98
CA THR A 479 -24.29 -6.45 8.29
C THR A 479 -24.09 -7.97 8.17
N ARG A 480 -23.85 -8.48 6.95
CA ARG A 480 -23.68 -9.92 6.73
C ARG A 480 -22.42 -10.43 7.44
N VAL A 481 -22.61 -11.55 8.16
CA VAL A 481 -21.53 -12.32 8.77
C VAL A 481 -21.64 -13.74 8.23
N ALA A 482 -20.53 -14.36 7.86
CA ALA A 482 -20.47 -15.69 7.30
C ALA A 482 -19.32 -16.53 7.91
N GLU A 483 -19.45 -17.83 7.84
CA GLU A 483 -18.36 -18.76 8.12
C GLU A 483 -17.37 -18.78 6.95
N LYS A 484 -16.11 -19.14 7.20
CA LYS A 484 -15.09 -19.28 6.15
C LYS A 484 -15.54 -20.20 5.01
N ALA A 485 -16.22 -21.31 5.35
CA ALA A 485 -16.73 -22.28 4.37
C ALA A 485 -17.82 -21.71 3.46
N GLU A 486 -18.49 -20.64 3.87
CA GLU A 486 -19.58 -20.00 3.13
C GLU A 486 -19.10 -18.91 2.16
N MET A 487 -17.81 -18.52 2.20
CA MET A 487 -17.28 -17.41 1.41
C MET A 487 -17.54 -17.56 -0.09
N LYS A 488 -17.42 -18.78 -0.64
CA LYS A 488 -17.77 -19.07 -2.05
C LYS A 488 -19.22 -18.69 -2.34
N GLN A 489 -20.16 -19.11 -1.50
CA GLN A 489 -21.58 -18.82 -1.67
C GLN A 489 -21.86 -17.33 -1.53
N VAL A 490 -21.19 -16.64 -0.59
CA VAL A 490 -21.30 -15.18 -0.41
C VAL A 490 -20.92 -14.44 -1.70
N VAL A 491 -19.85 -14.86 -2.40
CA VAL A 491 -19.44 -14.26 -3.67
C VAL A 491 -20.54 -14.42 -4.72
N PHE A 492 -21.09 -15.61 -4.89
CA PHE A 492 -22.16 -15.85 -5.87
C PHE A 492 -23.44 -15.08 -5.57
N ASP A 493 -23.87 -15.06 -4.29
CA ASP A 493 -25.05 -14.31 -3.86
C ASP A 493 -24.91 -12.80 -4.16
N MET A 494 -23.73 -12.24 -3.90
CA MET A 494 -23.44 -10.83 -4.13
C MET A 494 -23.35 -10.46 -5.62
N LEU A 495 -22.98 -11.42 -6.47
CA LEU A 495 -22.95 -11.26 -7.92
C LEU A 495 -24.29 -11.57 -8.59
N GLY A 496 -25.31 -12.00 -7.83
CA GLY A 496 -26.62 -12.39 -8.36
C GLY A 496 -26.59 -13.68 -9.18
N ILE A 497 -25.57 -14.53 -8.99
CA ILE A 497 -25.45 -15.82 -9.66
C ILE A 497 -26.26 -16.86 -8.87
N SER A 498 -27.22 -17.51 -9.54
CA SER A 498 -28.16 -18.43 -8.88
C SER A 498 -27.49 -19.75 -8.43
N LYS A 499 -28.07 -20.40 -7.39
CA LYS A 499 -27.60 -21.72 -6.96
C LYS A 499 -27.76 -22.80 -8.03
N SER A 500 -28.75 -22.67 -8.92
CA SER A 500 -28.92 -23.57 -10.08
C SER A 500 -27.74 -23.50 -11.02
N ASP A 501 -27.17 -22.32 -11.23
CA ASP A 501 -26.00 -22.09 -12.08
C ASP A 501 -24.69 -22.54 -11.43
N ILE A 502 -24.73 -22.83 -10.10
CA ILE A 502 -23.58 -23.34 -9.36
C ILE A 502 -23.47 -24.86 -9.45
N ASN A 503 -24.58 -25.58 -9.61
CA ASN A 503 -24.66 -27.04 -9.58
C ASN A 503 -24.81 -27.66 -10.97
N SER A 504 -24.89 -26.87 -12.02
CA SER A 504 -24.84 -27.30 -13.42
C SER A 504 -23.40 -27.23 -13.95
#